data_2e8de8ef1f3f0ce3cef0c46354dee08b
#
_entry.id   2e8de8ef1f3f0ce3cef0c46354dee08b
#
_cell.length_a   1.000
_cell.length_b   1.000
_cell.length_c   1.000
_cell.angle_alpha   90.00
_cell.angle_beta   90.00
_cell.angle_gamma   90.00
#
_symmetry.space_group_name_H-M   'P 1'
#
loop_
_entity.id
_entity.type
_entity.pdbx_description
1 polymer ?
#
loop_
_entity_poly.entity_id
_entity_poly.type
_entity_poly.pdbx_seq_one_letter_code
_entity_poly.pdbx_strand_id
1 'polypeptide(L)'
;GYVTADDVEKLLAQQPTDYLLLGQTLVNNGALTNAEFEKALKDYKAENQITDDISDNQTETLHNLINEFYHFDNDENARICTDYVTLLFKNLIRFIGDDFTPMEASVIKNFAAEHIVIQKINGKYNAEACIATDSKTYMAFAERFAKESFTEVDDFVNATAGEFLNVNDGLFVVNESNEHGVELTLTPQKFLENGELALSGTAFCIPVNYPFGKLNFIIAT
;
A
#
# COMPACT_ATOMS: atom_id res chain seq x y z
N GLY A 1 16.00 -12.83 -33.12
CA GLY A 1 14.68 -12.38 -32.80
C GLY A 1 14.64 -10.87 -32.94
N TYR A 2 13.59 -10.36 -33.57
CA TYR A 2 13.40 -8.91 -33.69
C TYR A 2 12.51 -8.47 -32.52
N VAL A 3 12.89 -7.37 -31.86
CA VAL A 3 12.06 -6.70 -30.85
C VAL A 3 10.91 -6.00 -31.57
N THR A 4 9.67 -6.25 -31.19
CA THR A 4 8.49 -5.60 -31.75
C THR A 4 8.22 -4.26 -31.06
N ALA A 5 7.41 -3.39 -31.68
CA ALA A 5 6.98 -2.13 -31.05
C ALA A 5 6.23 -2.40 -29.72
N ASP A 6 5.48 -3.49 -29.66
CA ASP A 6 4.75 -3.96 -28.46
C ASP A 6 5.70 -4.38 -27.32
N ASP A 7 6.85 -4.99 -27.66
CA ASP A 7 7.89 -5.34 -26.68
C ASP A 7 8.59 -4.08 -26.14
N VAL A 8 8.78 -3.07 -26.98
CA VAL A 8 9.34 -1.77 -26.57
C VAL A 8 8.37 -1.02 -25.65
N GLU A 9 7.08 -0.98 -25.97
CA GLU A 9 6.05 -0.38 -25.12
C GLU A 9 5.96 -1.07 -23.75
N LYS A 10 6.00 -2.42 -23.72
CA LYS A 10 6.02 -3.17 -22.46
C LYS A 10 7.27 -2.90 -21.62
N LEU A 11 8.44 -2.80 -22.26
CA LEU A 11 9.68 -2.47 -21.56
C LEU A 11 9.68 -1.04 -21.03
N LEU A 12 9.14 -0.09 -21.80
CA LEU A 12 8.99 1.30 -21.35
C LEU A 12 7.97 1.43 -20.21
N ALA A 13 6.91 0.63 -20.21
CA ALA A 13 5.95 0.58 -19.10
C ALA A 13 6.51 -0.04 -17.82
N GLN A 14 7.55 -0.90 -17.92
CA GLN A 14 8.23 -1.49 -16.76
C GLN A 14 9.31 -0.57 -16.16
N GLN A 15 9.89 0.34 -16.94
CA GLN A 15 10.93 1.25 -16.47
C GLN A 15 10.54 2.08 -15.22
N PRO A 16 9.34 2.67 -15.11
CA PRO A 16 8.96 3.42 -13.91
C PRO A 16 8.99 2.59 -12.62
N THR A 17 8.68 1.30 -12.71
CA THR A 17 8.64 0.40 -11.56
C THR A 17 10.04 0.14 -10.98
N ASP A 18 11.05 0.00 -11.84
CA ASP A 18 12.42 -0.29 -11.42
C ASP A 18 13.07 0.89 -10.68
N TYR A 19 12.82 2.12 -11.12
CA TYR A 19 13.32 3.31 -10.42
C TYR A 19 12.72 3.49 -9.03
N LEU A 20 11.44 3.19 -8.92
CA LEU A 20 10.72 3.32 -7.66
C LEU A 20 11.18 2.26 -6.66
N LEU A 21 11.42 1.03 -7.11
CA LEU A 21 12.02 -0.05 -6.31
C LEU A 21 13.44 0.30 -5.85
N LEU A 22 14.26 0.83 -6.75
CA LEU A 22 15.62 1.27 -6.41
C LEU A 22 15.59 2.41 -5.40
N GLY A 23 14.74 3.42 -5.61
CA GLY A 23 14.61 4.54 -4.71
C GLY A 23 14.13 4.11 -3.32
N GLN A 24 13.14 3.23 -3.25
CA GLN A 24 12.66 2.68 -1.98
C GLN A 24 13.75 1.88 -1.26
N THR A 25 14.53 1.09 -2.00
CA THR A 25 15.67 0.36 -1.43
C THR A 25 16.71 1.31 -0.84
N LEU A 26 16.98 2.44 -1.49
CA LEU A 26 17.92 3.46 -0.99
C LEU A 26 17.39 4.16 0.28
N VAL A 27 16.09 4.41 0.35
CA VAL A 27 15.44 4.95 1.57
C VAL A 27 15.51 3.94 2.70
N ASN A 28 15.13 2.69 2.46
CA ASN A 28 15.13 1.63 3.47
C ASN A 28 16.54 1.35 4.03
N ASN A 29 17.56 1.48 3.20
CA ASN A 29 18.97 1.34 3.63
C ASN A 29 19.54 2.63 4.27
N GLY A 30 18.75 3.69 4.42
CA GLY A 30 19.19 4.97 4.99
C GLY A 30 20.16 5.76 4.12
N ALA A 31 20.31 5.38 2.84
CA ALA A 31 21.14 6.09 1.87
C ALA A 31 20.49 7.37 1.35
N LEU A 32 19.16 7.44 1.38
CA LEU A 32 18.35 8.62 1.07
C LEU A 32 17.26 8.79 2.14
N THR A 33 16.87 10.02 2.40
CA THR A 33 15.60 10.32 3.09
C THR A 33 14.44 10.26 2.09
N ASN A 34 13.21 10.11 2.58
CA ASN A 34 12.01 10.17 1.71
C ASN A 34 11.98 11.47 0.89
N ALA A 35 12.30 12.62 1.52
CA ALA A 35 12.33 13.92 0.84
C ALA A 35 13.38 14.01 -0.27
N GLU A 36 14.56 13.42 -0.07
CA GLU A 36 15.62 13.36 -1.10
C GLU A 36 15.21 12.43 -2.23
N PHE A 37 14.56 11.31 -1.93
CA PHE A 37 14.04 10.40 -2.94
C PHE A 37 12.95 11.07 -3.80
N GLU A 38 11.97 11.73 -3.19
CA GLU A 38 10.92 12.45 -3.92
C GLU A 38 11.50 13.55 -4.81
N LYS A 39 12.46 14.32 -4.29
CA LYS A 39 13.15 15.32 -5.09
C LYS A 39 13.86 14.69 -6.28
N ALA A 40 14.63 13.61 -6.05
CA ALA A 40 15.33 12.90 -7.12
C ALA A 40 14.35 12.33 -8.17
N LEU A 41 13.21 11.80 -7.74
CA LEU A 41 12.17 11.29 -8.62
C LEU A 41 11.54 12.41 -9.46
N LYS A 42 11.26 13.55 -8.84
CA LYS A 42 10.72 14.73 -9.53
C LYS A 42 11.71 15.27 -10.57
N ASP A 43 12.98 15.39 -10.20
CA ASP A 43 14.04 15.84 -11.10
C ASP A 43 14.22 14.87 -12.27
N TYR A 44 14.21 13.55 -12.00
CA TYR A 44 14.28 12.50 -13.02
C TYR A 44 13.09 12.53 -13.99
N LYS A 45 11.87 12.68 -13.48
CA LYS A 45 10.67 12.81 -14.32
C LYS A 45 10.76 14.04 -15.23
N ALA A 46 11.21 15.18 -14.70
CA ALA A 46 11.39 16.42 -15.46
C ALA A 46 12.45 16.29 -16.56
N GLU A 47 13.61 15.66 -16.27
CA GLU A 47 14.69 15.46 -17.24
C GLU A 47 14.32 14.50 -18.37
N ASN A 48 13.50 13.47 -18.07
CA ASN A 48 13.09 12.47 -19.05
C ASN A 48 11.74 12.78 -19.72
N GLN A 49 11.17 13.96 -19.51
CA GLN A 49 9.88 14.40 -20.07
C GLN A 49 8.74 13.43 -19.76
N ILE A 50 8.82 12.73 -18.65
CA ILE A 50 7.76 11.86 -18.16
C ILE A 50 6.68 12.79 -17.58
N THR A 51 5.65 13.06 -18.36
CA THR A 51 4.51 13.87 -17.92
C THR A 51 3.66 13.07 -16.94
N ASP A 52 3.40 13.65 -15.78
CA ASP A 52 2.50 13.08 -14.77
C ASP A 52 1.02 13.06 -15.25
N ASP A 53 0.72 13.66 -16.41
CA ASP A 53 -0.65 13.77 -16.93
C ASP A 53 -1.39 12.42 -17.07
N ILE A 54 -0.69 11.34 -17.42
CA ILE A 54 -1.29 10.00 -17.48
C ILE A 54 -1.44 9.42 -16.07
N SER A 55 -0.48 9.66 -15.19
CA SER A 55 -0.48 9.18 -13.81
C SER A 55 -1.54 9.90 -12.96
N ASP A 56 -1.70 11.21 -13.15
CA ASP A 56 -2.68 12.02 -12.40
C ASP A 56 -4.11 11.69 -12.83
N ASN A 57 -4.39 11.57 -14.13
CA ASN A 57 -5.69 11.12 -14.63
C ASN A 57 -6.06 9.72 -14.15
N GLN A 58 -5.11 8.79 -14.10
CA GLN A 58 -5.35 7.44 -13.57
C GLN A 58 -5.59 7.46 -12.06
N THR A 59 -4.88 8.33 -11.33
CA THR A 59 -5.07 8.50 -9.89
C THR A 59 -6.45 9.08 -9.59
N GLU A 60 -6.85 10.13 -10.28
CA GLU A 60 -8.16 10.73 -10.12
C GLU A 60 -9.29 9.76 -10.50
N THR A 61 -9.11 8.99 -11.56
CA THR A 61 -10.06 7.94 -11.94
C THR A 61 -10.18 6.87 -10.87
N LEU A 62 -9.06 6.38 -10.32
CA LEU A 62 -9.06 5.39 -9.25
C LEU A 62 -9.67 5.95 -7.97
N HIS A 63 -9.36 7.18 -7.60
CA HIS A 63 -9.94 7.86 -6.45
C HIS A 63 -11.47 7.97 -6.55
N ASN A 64 -11.98 8.36 -7.73
CA ASN A 64 -13.42 8.45 -7.98
C ASN A 64 -14.09 7.08 -7.92
N LEU A 65 -13.47 6.04 -8.50
CA LEU A 65 -13.96 4.67 -8.42
C LEU A 65 -14.01 4.14 -6.98
N ILE A 66 -13.00 4.45 -6.18
CA ILE A 66 -12.96 4.07 -4.76
C ILE A 66 -14.07 4.76 -3.98
N ASN A 67 -14.27 6.04 -4.19
CA ASN A 67 -15.37 6.78 -3.56
C ASN A 67 -16.75 6.19 -3.92
N GLU A 68 -16.97 5.91 -5.20
CA GLU A 68 -18.23 5.32 -5.66
C GLU A 68 -18.43 3.89 -5.14
N PHE A 69 -17.36 3.11 -5.01
CA PHE A 69 -17.46 1.70 -4.62
C PHE A 69 -17.56 1.50 -3.09
N TYR A 70 -16.78 2.27 -2.31
CA TYR A 70 -16.68 2.02 -0.86
C TYR A 70 -17.58 2.90 0.01
N HIS A 71 -18.11 4.01 -0.54
CA HIS A 71 -19.07 4.88 0.16
C HIS A 71 -18.62 5.33 1.55
N PHE A 72 -17.39 5.83 1.66
CA PHE A 72 -16.86 6.39 2.91
C PHE A 72 -17.53 7.73 3.30
N ASP A 73 -18.40 8.27 2.43
CA ASP A 73 -18.99 9.61 2.53
C ASP A 73 -19.78 9.90 3.81
N ASN A 74 -20.13 8.86 4.56
CA ASN A 74 -20.88 8.99 5.82
C ASN A 74 -19.97 9.09 7.06
N ASP A 75 -18.65 9.09 6.88
CA ASP A 75 -17.68 9.20 7.95
C ASP A 75 -16.97 10.56 7.91
N GLU A 76 -16.68 11.14 9.07
CA GLU A 76 -15.95 12.41 9.17
C GLU A 76 -14.51 12.32 8.61
N ASN A 77 -13.97 11.11 8.53
CA ASN A 77 -12.66 10.79 8.00
C ASN A 77 -12.71 10.21 6.57
N ALA A 78 -13.83 10.37 5.86
CA ALA A 78 -14.04 9.80 4.51
C ALA A 78 -12.88 10.09 3.56
N ARG A 79 -12.38 11.33 3.54
CA ARG A 79 -11.22 11.71 2.74
C ARG A 79 -9.98 10.87 3.08
N ILE A 80 -9.67 10.75 4.36
CA ILE A 80 -8.51 9.98 4.84
C ILE A 80 -8.61 8.52 4.39
N CYS A 81 -9.79 7.91 4.53
CA CYS A 81 -10.03 6.54 4.09
C CYS A 81 -9.90 6.40 2.57
N THR A 82 -10.48 7.32 1.80
CA THR A 82 -10.40 7.30 0.33
C THR A 82 -8.96 7.46 -0.17
N ASP A 83 -8.22 8.43 0.36
CA ASP A 83 -6.83 8.68 0.00
C ASP A 83 -5.94 7.49 0.34
N TYR A 84 -6.14 6.91 1.55
CA TYR A 84 -5.42 5.72 1.99
C TYR A 84 -5.69 4.51 1.09
N VAL A 85 -6.96 4.20 0.79
CA VAL A 85 -7.34 3.05 -0.04
C VAL A 85 -6.90 3.24 -1.48
N THR A 86 -6.96 4.47 -2.00
CA THR A 86 -6.44 4.80 -3.33
C THR A 86 -4.95 4.48 -3.44
N LEU A 87 -4.17 4.92 -2.45
CA LEU A 87 -2.74 4.63 -2.39
C LEU A 87 -2.47 3.14 -2.21
N LEU A 88 -3.22 2.48 -1.33
CA LEU A 88 -3.12 1.03 -1.10
C LEU A 88 -3.31 0.25 -2.41
N PHE A 89 -4.32 0.55 -3.21
CA PHE A 89 -4.57 -0.15 -4.46
C PHE A 89 -3.48 0.11 -5.50
N LYS A 90 -2.93 1.32 -5.57
CA LYS A 90 -1.76 1.61 -6.41
C LYS A 90 -0.55 0.75 -6.00
N ASN A 91 -0.31 0.62 -4.70
CA ASN A 91 0.81 -0.17 -4.19
C ASN A 91 0.57 -1.67 -4.33
N LEU A 92 -0.67 -2.16 -4.21
CA LEU A 92 -1.02 -3.54 -4.52
C LEU A 92 -0.73 -3.87 -5.99
N ILE A 93 -1.20 -3.05 -6.93
CA ILE A 93 -0.91 -3.22 -8.37
C ILE A 93 0.59 -3.23 -8.62
N ARG A 94 1.30 -2.31 -8.01
CA ARG A 94 2.73 -2.11 -8.24
C ARG A 94 3.60 -3.24 -7.68
N PHE A 95 3.32 -3.70 -6.46
CA PHE A 95 4.22 -4.60 -5.73
C PHE A 95 3.74 -6.05 -5.70
N ILE A 96 2.44 -6.29 -5.73
CA ILE A 96 1.84 -7.62 -5.56
C ILE A 96 1.31 -8.13 -6.90
N GLY A 97 0.68 -7.27 -7.70
CA GLY A 97 0.09 -7.58 -9.00
C GLY A 97 -1.33 -7.04 -9.11
N ASP A 98 -1.81 -6.92 -10.34
CA ASP A 98 -3.12 -6.40 -10.69
C ASP A 98 -4.21 -7.48 -10.82
N ASP A 99 -3.85 -8.75 -10.52
CA ASP A 99 -4.71 -9.93 -10.64
C ASP A 99 -5.63 -10.12 -9.41
N PHE A 100 -6.12 -9.03 -8.84
CA PHE A 100 -7.02 -9.07 -7.68
C PHE A 100 -8.42 -8.52 -7.99
N THR A 101 -9.37 -8.92 -7.15
CA THR A 101 -10.73 -8.40 -7.15
C THR A 101 -11.01 -7.71 -5.81
N PRO A 102 -11.26 -6.39 -5.82
CA PRO A 102 -11.72 -5.69 -4.63
C PRO A 102 -13.13 -6.15 -4.24
N MET A 103 -13.38 -6.28 -2.95
CA MET A 103 -14.66 -6.66 -2.38
C MET A 103 -15.26 -5.47 -1.63
N GLU A 104 -16.57 -5.51 -1.40
CA GLU A 104 -17.28 -4.50 -0.64
C GLU A 104 -16.68 -4.31 0.77
N ALA A 105 -16.47 -3.06 1.17
CA ALA A 105 -15.99 -2.75 2.51
C ALA A 105 -17.09 -2.93 3.56
N SER A 106 -16.69 -3.23 4.78
CA SER A 106 -17.59 -3.32 5.93
C SER A 106 -17.04 -2.57 7.13
N VAL A 107 -17.93 -1.94 7.89
CA VAL A 107 -17.57 -1.34 9.18
C VAL A 107 -17.43 -2.44 10.23
N ILE A 108 -16.31 -2.45 10.92
CA ILE A 108 -15.99 -3.47 11.93
C ILE A 108 -15.58 -2.81 13.26
N LYS A 109 -15.66 -3.57 14.36
CA LYS A 109 -15.15 -3.17 15.68
C LYS A 109 -14.01 -4.06 16.17
N ASN A 110 -14.00 -5.28 15.70
CA ASN A 110 -12.95 -6.25 15.96
C ASN A 110 -12.73 -7.12 14.73
N PHE A 111 -11.58 -7.74 14.65
CA PHE A 111 -11.24 -8.66 13.57
C PHE A 111 -10.29 -9.73 14.09
N ALA A 112 -10.57 -10.98 13.80
CA ALA A 112 -9.71 -12.11 14.15
C ALA A 112 -9.14 -12.75 12.90
N ALA A 113 -7.85 -13.08 12.93
CA ALA A 113 -7.17 -13.78 11.83
C ALA A 113 -5.96 -14.58 12.37
N GLU A 114 -5.45 -15.51 11.55
CA GLU A 114 -4.24 -16.25 11.88
C GLU A 114 -3.02 -15.34 11.94
N HIS A 115 -2.89 -14.40 10.99
CA HIS A 115 -1.82 -13.40 10.97
C HIS A 115 -2.39 -12.00 10.81
N ILE A 116 -1.93 -11.09 11.67
CA ILE A 116 -2.28 -9.67 11.61
C ILE A 116 -1.00 -8.84 11.73
N VAL A 117 -0.78 -7.97 10.77
CA VAL A 117 0.23 -6.90 10.83
C VAL A 117 -0.46 -5.59 11.12
N ILE A 118 0.09 -4.81 12.04
CA ILE A 118 -0.51 -3.56 12.51
C ILE A 118 0.54 -2.46 12.48
N GLN A 119 0.18 -1.29 11.95
CA GLN A 119 0.99 -0.08 12.09
C GLN A 119 0.10 1.09 12.48
N LYS A 120 0.55 1.93 13.42
CA LYS A 120 -0.16 3.14 13.83
C LYS A 120 0.44 4.36 13.18
N ILE A 121 -0.44 5.23 12.75
CA ILE A 121 -0.14 6.55 12.21
C ILE A 121 -0.59 7.56 13.26
N ASN A 122 0.30 8.41 13.77
CA ASN A 122 0.02 9.36 14.82
C ASN A 122 0.39 10.77 14.38
N GLY A 123 -0.33 11.77 14.90
CA GLY A 123 -0.01 13.18 14.63
C GLY A 123 -1.25 14.06 14.74
N LYS A 124 -1.51 14.87 13.74
CA LYS A 124 -2.70 15.74 13.72
C LYS A 124 -4.00 14.95 13.86
N TYR A 125 -4.03 13.74 13.36
CA TYR A 125 -5.04 12.71 13.65
C TYR A 125 -4.33 11.36 13.88
N ASN A 126 -5.08 10.39 14.38
CA ASN A 126 -4.57 9.05 14.61
C ASN A 126 -5.31 8.08 13.69
N ALA A 127 -4.56 7.15 13.10
CA ALA A 127 -5.12 6.05 12.35
C ALA A 127 -4.36 4.75 12.67
N GLU A 128 -4.98 3.62 12.41
CA GLU A 128 -4.38 2.31 12.55
C GLU A 128 -4.63 1.51 11.27
N ALA A 129 -3.55 1.11 10.61
CA ALA A 129 -3.58 0.32 9.41
C ALA A 129 -3.20 -1.13 9.70
N CYS A 130 -3.92 -2.09 9.08
CA CYS A 130 -3.66 -3.50 9.31
C CYS A 130 -3.77 -4.32 8.03
N ILE A 131 -3.03 -5.44 8.01
CA ILE A 131 -3.20 -6.56 7.07
C ILE A 131 -3.59 -7.77 7.88
N ALA A 132 -4.69 -8.45 7.53
CA ALA A 132 -5.17 -9.62 8.27
C ALA A 132 -5.59 -10.73 7.30
N THR A 133 -5.09 -11.97 7.52
CA THR A 133 -5.37 -13.11 6.65
C THR A 133 -5.00 -14.45 7.30
N ASP A 134 -5.22 -15.56 6.58
CA ASP A 134 -4.75 -16.90 6.93
C ASP A 134 -3.27 -17.09 6.57
N SER A 135 -2.64 -18.12 7.16
CA SER A 135 -1.20 -18.41 7.00
C SER A 135 -0.77 -18.65 5.56
N LYS A 136 -1.60 -19.35 4.77
CA LYS A 136 -1.29 -19.65 3.37
C LYS A 136 -1.27 -18.37 2.52
N THR A 137 -2.28 -17.55 2.68
CA THR A 137 -2.42 -16.29 1.97
C THR A 137 -1.34 -15.30 2.40
N TYR A 138 -1.02 -15.28 3.72
CA TYR A 138 0.03 -14.44 4.27
C TYR A 138 1.39 -14.72 3.66
N MET A 139 1.76 -16.00 3.58
CA MET A 139 3.01 -16.43 2.97
C MET A 139 3.07 -16.07 1.48
N ALA A 140 2.01 -16.38 0.71
CA ALA A 140 1.95 -16.07 -0.71
C ALA A 140 1.99 -14.57 -1.00
N PHE A 141 1.42 -13.74 -0.12
CA PHE A 141 1.53 -12.29 -0.18
C PHE A 141 2.98 -11.82 0.03
N ALA A 142 3.64 -12.34 1.06
CA ALA A 142 5.04 -12.02 1.34
C ALA A 142 5.97 -12.48 0.20
N GLU A 143 5.75 -13.68 -0.37
CA GLU A 143 6.48 -14.19 -1.53
C GLU A 143 6.38 -13.26 -2.74
N ARG A 144 5.19 -12.77 -3.05
CA ARG A 144 4.99 -11.82 -4.16
C ARG A 144 5.69 -10.50 -3.93
N PHE A 145 5.66 -9.99 -2.71
CA PHE A 145 6.30 -8.72 -2.37
C PHE A 145 7.83 -8.84 -2.38
N ALA A 146 8.39 -9.88 -1.74
CA ALA A 146 9.83 -10.11 -1.71
C ALA A 146 10.40 -10.63 -3.04
N LYS A 147 9.55 -11.21 -3.91
CA LYS A 147 9.94 -11.97 -5.12
C LYS A 147 10.83 -13.17 -4.77
N GLU A 148 10.59 -13.77 -3.63
CA GLU A 148 11.28 -14.94 -3.08
C GLU A 148 10.27 -15.97 -2.57
N SER A 149 10.66 -17.25 -2.52
CA SER A 149 9.78 -18.31 -2.01
C SER A 149 10.11 -18.62 -0.54
N PHE A 150 9.06 -18.82 0.26
CA PHE A 150 9.15 -19.18 1.67
C PHE A 150 8.61 -20.58 1.92
N THR A 151 9.09 -21.24 2.97
CA THR A 151 8.66 -22.62 3.34
C THR A 151 7.79 -22.65 4.59
N GLU A 152 7.88 -21.63 5.41
CA GLU A 152 7.12 -21.49 6.67
C GLU A 152 6.95 -20.00 6.99
N VAL A 153 5.98 -19.67 7.84
CA VAL A 153 5.81 -18.30 8.34
C VAL A 153 6.76 -18.11 9.52
N ASP A 154 7.80 -17.34 9.31
CA ASP A 154 8.83 -17.01 10.29
C ASP A 154 8.96 -15.47 10.47
N ASP A 155 9.96 -15.05 11.24
CA ASP A 155 10.23 -13.63 11.47
C ASP A 155 10.54 -12.87 10.18
N PHE A 156 11.10 -13.54 9.16
CA PHE A 156 11.42 -12.92 7.89
C PHE A 156 10.15 -12.68 7.05
N VAL A 157 9.23 -13.64 7.03
CA VAL A 157 7.90 -13.47 6.40
C VAL A 157 7.12 -12.36 7.10
N ASN A 158 7.15 -12.32 8.44
CA ASN A 158 6.54 -11.26 9.23
C ASN A 158 7.14 -9.89 8.87
N ALA A 159 8.47 -9.77 8.85
CA ALA A 159 9.15 -8.54 8.47
C ALA A 159 8.80 -8.10 7.03
N THR A 160 8.71 -9.04 6.10
CA THR A 160 8.35 -8.79 4.70
C THR A 160 6.94 -8.22 4.57
N ALA A 161 5.94 -8.84 5.20
CA ALA A 161 4.57 -8.33 5.21
C ALA A 161 4.46 -6.98 5.93
N GLY A 162 5.21 -6.81 7.03
CA GLY A 162 5.32 -5.54 7.75
C GLY A 162 5.94 -4.44 6.90
N GLU A 163 6.92 -4.76 6.07
CA GLU A 163 7.56 -3.79 5.19
C GLU A 163 6.63 -3.29 4.09
N PHE A 164 5.77 -4.14 3.51
CA PHE A 164 4.73 -3.65 2.60
C PHE A 164 3.84 -2.60 3.27
N LEU A 165 3.37 -2.87 4.50
CA LEU A 165 2.54 -1.94 5.24
C LEU A 165 3.31 -0.65 5.54
N ASN A 166 4.57 -0.76 5.95
CA ASN A 166 5.45 0.37 6.23
C ASN A 166 5.67 1.26 4.99
N VAL A 167 5.85 0.67 3.83
CA VAL A 167 6.00 1.40 2.55
C VAL A 167 4.70 2.14 2.22
N ASN A 168 3.55 1.45 2.33
CA ASN A 168 2.25 2.07 2.06
C ASN A 168 1.98 3.24 3.00
N ASP A 169 2.15 3.02 4.30
CA ASP A 169 1.87 4.03 5.33
C ASP A 169 2.88 5.18 5.28
N GLY A 170 4.14 4.89 4.96
CA GLY A 170 5.16 5.91 4.75
C GLY A 170 4.84 6.84 3.58
N LEU A 171 4.42 6.29 2.45
CA LEU A 171 3.97 7.07 1.29
C LEU A 171 2.71 7.87 1.62
N PHE A 172 1.78 7.30 2.38
CA PHE A 172 0.59 8.00 2.84
C PHE A 172 0.93 9.22 3.70
N VAL A 173 1.82 9.06 4.67
CA VAL A 173 2.29 10.17 5.53
C VAL A 173 2.93 11.29 4.70
N VAL A 174 3.72 10.94 3.71
CA VAL A 174 4.34 11.91 2.80
C VAL A 174 3.30 12.65 1.97
N ASN A 175 2.32 11.93 1.40
CA ASN A 175 1.24 12.53 0.62
C ASN A 175 0.42 13.49 1.49
N GLU A 176 0.04 13.10 2.72
CA GLU A 176 -0.67 13.96 3.67
C GLU A 176 0.12 15.24 3.99
N SER A 177 1.43 15.15 4.10
CA SER A 177 2.29 16.32 4.32
C SER A 177 2.31 17.23 3.12
N ASN A 178 2.48 16.69 1.92
CA ASN A 178 2.63 17.46 0.69
C ASN A 178 1.32 18.09 0.22
N GLU A 179 0.22 17.35 0.27
CA GLU A 179 -1.06 17.77 -0.28
C GLU A 179 -1.91 18.55 0.74
N HIS A 180 -1.79 18.21 2.02
CA HIS A 180 -2.65 18.75 3.08
C HIS A 180 -1.90 19.48 4.19
N GLY A 181 -0.57 19.51 4.16
CA GLY A 181 0.25 20.14 5.20
C GLY A 181 0.08 19.50 6.58
N VAL A 182 -0.14 18.19 6.62
CA VAL A 182 -0.40 17.41 7.83
C VAL A 182 0.87 16.67 8.24
N GLU A 183 1.33 16.91 9.47
CA GLU A 183 2.47 16.17 10.04
C GLU A 183 1.99 14.91 10.75
N LEU A 184 2.45 13.76 10.26
CA LEU A 184 2.17 12.43 10.77
C LEU A 184 3.47 11.66 11.00
N THR A 185 3.43 10.67 11.88
CA THR A 185 4.55 9.77 12.19
C THR A 185 4.06 8.33 12.29
N LEU A 186 4.92 7.38 11.96
CA LEU A 186 4.62 5.96 12.04
C LEU A 186 5.21 5.34 13.32
N THR A 187 4.50 4.37 13.88
CA THR A 187 5.06 3.46 14.88
C THR A 187 5.75 2.28 14.21
N PRO A 188 6.64 1.56 14.90
CA PRO A 188 7.05 0.23 14.45
C PRO A 188 5.83 -0.70 14.27
N GLN A 189 5.94 -1.63 13.32
CA GLN A 189 4.91 -2.64 13.08
C GLN A 189 4.79 -3.58 14.29
N LYS A 190 3.58 -4.11 14.48
CA LYS A 190 3.28 -5.17 15.43
C LYS A 190 2.67 -6.35 14.70
N PHE A 191 2.97 -7.53 15.18
CA PHE A 191 2.50 -8.79 14.59
C PHE A 191 1.71 -9.57 15.64
N LEU A 192 0.56 -10.11 15.22
CA LEU A 192 -0.25 -11.01 16.04
C LEU A 192 -0.45 -12.31 15.28
N GLU A 193 -0.27 -13.43 15.99
CA GLU A 193 -0.59 -14.77 15.49
C GLU A 193 -1.82 -15.30 16.23
N ASN A 194 -2.78 -15.84 15.46
CA ASN A 194 -4.06 -16.32 15.99
C ASN A 194 -4.69 -15.31 16.95
N GLY A 195 -4.66 -14.05 16.55
CA GLY A 195 -5.02 -12.93 17.38
C GLY A 195 -6.36 -12.29 17.02
N GLU A 196 -6.85 -11.49 17.95
CA GLU A 196 -8.00 -10.63 17.74
C GLU A 196 -7.57 -9.16 17.88
N LEU A 197 -7.92 -8.36 16.87
CA LEU A 197 -7.70 -6.93 16.83
C LEU A 197 -8.94 -6.21 17.36
N ALA A 198 -8.79 -5.45 18.43
CA ALA A 198 -9.81 -4.54 18.93
C ALA A 198 -9.52 -3.13 18.40
N LEU A 199 -10.43 -2.61 17.59
CA LEU A 199 -10.28 -1.34 16.90
C LEU A 199 -11.00 -0.22 17.67
N SER A 200 -10.41 0.97 17.65
CA SER A 200 -11.03 2.18 18.22
C SER A 200 -11.46 3.11 17.08
N GLY A 201 -12.54 3.85 17.27
CA GLY A 201 -13.07 4.74 16.25
C GLY A 201 -13.88 4.01 15.16
N THR A 202 -13.95 4.62 13.99
CA THR A 202 -14.57 3.99 12.82
C THR A 202 -13.52 3.18 12.07
N ALA A 203 -13.76 1.89 11.89
CA ALA A 203 -12.84 1.00 11.20
C ALA A 203 -13.53 0.32 10.02
N PHE A 204 -12.87 0.39 8.86
CA PHE A 204 -13.30 -0.25 7.63
C PHE A 204 -12.40 -1.45 7.32
N CYS A 205 -13.03 -2.59 7.07
CA CYS A 205 -12.37 -3.76 6.50
C CYS A 205 -12.59 -3.73 4.99
N ILE A 206 -11.50 -3.76 4.24
CA ILE A 206 -11.44 -3.72 2.78
C ILE A 206 -10.88 -5.05 2.30
N PRO A 207 -11.75 -6.04 2.01
CA PRO A 207 -11.28 -7.33 1.55
C PRO A 207 -10.83 -7.28 0.09
N VAL A 208 -9.72 -7.95 -0.21
CA VAL A 208 -9.15 -8.06 -1.57
C VAL A 208 -8.88 -9.54 -1.86
N ASN A 209 -9.50 -10.05 -2.91
CA ASN A 209 -9.30 -11.44 -3.34
C ASN A 209 -8.23 -11.52 -4.42
N TYR A 210 -7.16 -12.23 -4.13
CA TYR A 210 -6.16 -12.69 -5.09
C TYR A 210 -6.38 -14.17 -5.45
N PRO A 211 -5.82 -14.66 -6.55
CA PRO A 211 -5.86 -16.09 -6.88
C PRO A 211 -5.24 -17.00 -5.80
N PHE A 212 -4.33 -16.46 -4.99
CA PHE A 212 -3.69 -17.19 -3.90
C PHE A 212 -4.44 -17.11 -2.56
N GLY A 213 -5.43 -16.22 -2.42
CA GLY A 213 -6.25 -16.10 -1.21
C GLY A 213 -6.81 -14.71 -0.98
N LYS A 214 -7.46 -14.53 0.17
CA LYS A 214 -8.14 -13.30 0.57
C LYS A 214 -7.33 -12.54 1.61
N LEU A 215 -6.93 -11.32 1.27
CA LEU A 215 -6.36 -10.35 2.19
C LEU A 215 -7.46 -9.40 2.70
N ASN A 216 -7.40 -9.07 3.98
CA ASN A 216 -8.25 -8.05 4.56
C ASN A 216 -7.36 -6.89 4.99
N PHE A 217 -7.51 -5.75 4.31
CA PHE A 217 -6.89 -4.50 4.72
C PHE A 217 -7.86 -3.77 5.63
N ILE A 218 -7.36 -3.21 6.72
CA ILE A 218 -8.19 -2.52 7.70
C ILE A 218 -7.60 -1.14 7.91
N ILE A 219 -8.43 -0.12 7.86
CA ILE A 219 -8.10 1.24 8.26
C ILE A 219 -9.08 1.70 9.33
N ALA A 220 -8.57 2.08 10.50
CA ALA A 220 -9.31 2.66 11.60
C ALA A 220 -8.87 4.11 11.81
N THR A 221 -9.83 5.03 11.96
CA THR A 221 -9.62 6.47 12.14
C THR A 221 -10.39 7.01 13.32
#